data_dbad0172c63ea5cda0c584b61dd09661
#
_entry.id   dbad0172c63ea5cda0c584b61dd09661
#
_cell.length_a   1.000
_cell.length_b   1.000
_cell.length_c   1.000
_cell.angle_alpha   90.00
_cell.angle_beta   90.00
_cell.angle_gamma   90.00
#
_symmetry.space_group_name_H-M   'P 1'
#
loop_
_entity.id
_entity.type
_entity.pdbx_description
1 polymer ?
#
loop_
_entity_poly.entity_id
_entity_poly.type
_entity_poly.pdbx_seq_one_letter_code
_entity_poly.pdbx_strand_id
1 'polypeptide(L)'
;MKKPVIDYRTFRLRKVNEPQFAHLKLLLGWVGYFILYFLTENLIPADACHPVHMWLDDVIPFCEWFLIPYVFWYVLIVSSLGYFLLYNVDSFKRLQTYIIITQILAMTCYILYPTRQDLRPTEFVNDNFLTQCVSFLYAFDTNTGVCPSLHVAYSLGIASVWTKEKSAHPFWRGFVVFAVMMICLSTMFIKQHSAVDFFAAIPVCLIAEGFVYRDRYFRKK
;
A
#
# COMPACT_ATOMS: atom_id res chain seq x y z
N MET A 1 -16.30 12.88 21.88
CA MET A 1 -15.24 12.82 20.85
C MET A 1 -13.91 12.56 21.55
N LYS A 2 -13.11 11.57 21.11
CA LYS A 2 -11.73 11.40 21.63
C LYS A 2 -10.91 12.64 21.28
N LYS A 3 -10.12 13.14 22.25
CA LYS A 3 -9.18 14.23 21.97
C LYS A 3 -7.89 13.66 21.36
N PRO A 4 -7.22 14.38 20.44
CA PRO A 4 -5.89 14.01 19.98
C PRO A 4 -4.91 13.80 21.12
N VAL A 5 -4.03 12.79 20.99
CA VAL A 5 -3.02 12.48 22.01
C VAL A 5 -1.94 13.56 22.08
N ILE A 6 -1.68 14.23 20.95
CA ILE A 6 -0.71 15.33 20.84
C ILE A 6 -1.42 16.57 20.29
N ASP A 7 -1.13 17.75 20.84
CA ASP A 7 -1.60 19.01 20.29
C ASP A 7 -0.70 19.48 19.13
N TYR A 8 -1.07 19.10 17.91
CA TYR A 8 -0.33 19.46 16.70
C TYR A 8 -0.46 20.94 16.30
N ARG A 9 -1.36 21.71 16.92
CA ARG A 9 -1.50 23.16 16.67
C ARG A 9 -0.25 23.93 17.07
N THR A 10 0.52 23.41 18.01
CA THR A 10 1.79 23.98 18.50
C THR A 10 2.99 23.56 17.65
N PHE A 11 2.81 22.68 16.66
CA PHE A 11 3.88 22.21 15.78
C PHE A 11 4.44 23.36 14.93
N ARG A 12 5.76 23.38 14.83
CA ARG A 12 6.55 24.21 13.90
C ARG A 12 7.71 23.36 13.39
N LEU A 13 8.19 23.56 12.15
CA LEU A 13 9.26 22.74 11.57
C LEU A 13 10.52 22.67 12.47
N ARG A 14 10.89 23.78 13.13
CA ARG A 14 12.02 23.82 14.07
C ARG A 14 11.84 22.92 15.29
N LYS A 15 10.60 22.49 15.60
CA LYS A 15 10.25 21.62 16.70
C LYS A 15 10.17 20.15 16.33
N VAL A 16 10.45 19.78 15.09
CA VAL A 16 10.36 18.38 14.62
C VAL A 16 11.26 17.43 15.38
N ASN A 17 12.32 17.94 16.03
CA ASN A 17 13.24 17.17 16.87
C ASN A 17 12.76 17.00 18.32
N GLU A 18 11.72 17.73 18.75
CA GLU A 18 11.13 17.53 20.08
C GLU A 18 10.52 16.13 20.16
N PRO A 19 10.66 15.42 21.29
CA PRO A 19 10.19 14.03 21.43
C PRO A 19 8.72 13.84 21.04
N GLN A 20 7.85 14.81 21.32
CA GLN A 20 6.43 14.78 20.99
C GLN A 20 6.15 14.83 19.49
N PHE A 21 7.05 15.39 18.64
CA PHE A 21 6.87 15.54 17.20
C PHE A 21 7.82 14.69 16.37
N ALA A 22 8.80 14.02 16.99
CA ALA A 22 9.85 13.29 16.31
C ALA A 22 9.31 12.17 15.37
N HIS A 23 8.14 11.61 15.67
CA HIS A 23 7.49 10.60 14.86
C HIS A 23 7.05 11.12 13.46
N LEU A 24 6.86 12.44 13.31
CA LEU A 24 6.52 13.06 12.03
C LEU A 24 7.63 12.90 10.99
N LYS A 25 8.88 12.70 11.42
CA LYS A 25 10.02 12.43 10.52
C LYS A 25 9.81 11.17 9.69
N LEU A 26 9.04 10.20 10.20
CA LEU A 26 8.73 8.99 9.45
C LEU A 26 7.96 9.29 8.15
N LEU A 27 7.25 10.43 8.07
CA LEU A 27 6.59 10.86 6.84
C LEU A 27 7.58 11.20 5.71
N LEU A 28 8.84 11.48 6.03
CA LEU A 28 9.89 11.67 5.01
C LEU A 28 10.13 10.41 4.18
N GLY A 29 9.74 9.23 4.69
CA GLY A 29 9.76 8.00 3.90
C GLY A 29 8.94 8.10 2.62
N TRP A 30 7.81 8.81 2.65
CA TRP A 30 7.01 9.06 1.45
C TRP A 30 7.74 9.92 0.42
N VAL A 31 8.48 10.94 0.88
CA VAL A 31 9.27 11.80 -0.02
C VAL A 31 10.32 10.97 -0.72
N GLY A 32 11.08 10.16 0.02
CA GLY A 32 12.09 9.26 -0.55
C GLY A 32 11.47 8.25 -1.54
N TYR A 33 10.34 7.66 -1.16
CA TYR A 33 9.60 6.73 -2.04
C TYR A 33 9.16 7.41 -3.34
N PHE A 34 8.51 8.56 -3.29
CA PHE A 34 8.03 9.24 -4.51
C PHE A 34 9.16 9.67 -5.42
N ILE A 35 10.31 10.10 -4.87
CA ILE A 35 11.49 10.41 -5.68
C ILE A 35 12.00 9.15 -6.40
N LEU A 36 12.17 8.03 -5.67
CA LEU A 36 12.63 6.77 -6.26
C LEU A 36 11.63 6.23 -7.27
N TYR A 37 10.35 6.26 -6.96
CA TYR A 37 9.29 5.83 -7.87
C TYR A 37 9.32 6.64 -9.17
N PHE A 38 9.37 7.96 -9.06
CA PHE A 38 9.48 8.84 -10.24
C PHE A 38 10.73 8.54 -11.08
N LEU A 39 11.86 8.30 -10.43
CA LEU A 39 13.10 7.95 -11.13
C LEU A 39 12.99 6.59 -11.84
N THR A 40 12.44 5.57 -11.19
CA THR A 40 12.28 4.24 -11.81
C THR A 40 11.34 4.29 -13.00
N GLU A 41 10.21 4.99 -12.89
CA GLU A 41 9.24 5.14 -13.98
C GLU A 41 9.80 5.87 -15.21
N ASN A 42 10.73 6.82 -15.01
CA ASN A 42 11.29 7.61 -16.11
C ASN A 42 12.62 7.09 -16.65
N LEU A 43 13.37 6.30 -15.86
CA LEU A 43 14.69 5.83 -16.24
C LEU A 43 14.71 4.37 -16.70
N ILE A 44 13.72 3.58 -16.34
CA ILE A 44 13.64 2.15 -16.72
C ILE A 44 12.58 2.03 -17.83
N PRO A 45 12.99 1.78 -19.07
CA PRO A 45 12.04 1.67 -20.18
C PRO A 45 11.27 0.34 -20.07
N ALA A 46 10.00 0.33 -20.53
CA ALA A 46 9.11 -0.82 -20.39
C ALA A 46 9.61 -2.08 -21.12
N ASP A 47 10.38 -1.93 -22.19
CA ASP A 47 11.00 -3.04 -22.93
C ASP A 47 12.14 -3.72 -22.18
N ALA A 48 12.76 -3.01 -21.21
CA ALA A 48 13.75 -3.58 -20.31
C ALA A 48 13.12 -4.33 -19.13
N CYS A 49 11.79 -4.23 -18.94
CA CYS A 49 11.07 -4.89 -17.84
C CYS A 49 10.69 -6.32 -18.19
N HIS A 50 10.87 -7.23 -17.23
CA HIS A 50 10.48 -8.63 -17.39
C HIS A 50 8.96 -8.79 -17.24
N PRO A 51 8.27 -9.44 -18.19
CA PRO A 51 6.85 -9.68 -18.06
C PRO A 51 6.56 -10.67 -16.93
N VAL A 52 5.56 -10.36 -16.10
CA VAL A 52 5.07 -11.25 -15.04
C VAL A 52 3.69 -11.76 -15.38
N HIS A 53 3.51 -13.08 -15.27
CA HIS A 53 2.27 -13.78 -15.59
C HIS A 53 2.22 -15.11 -14.86
N MET A 54 1.04 -15.54 -14.47
CA MET A 54 0.78 -16.89 -14.00
C MET A 54 -0.61 -17.35 -14.42
N TRP A 55 -0.88 -18.65 -14.36
CA TRP A 55 -2.14 -19.26 -14.79
C TRP A 55 -3.41 -18.65 -14.15
N LEU A 56 -3.33 -18.12 -12.93
CA LEU A 56 -4.44 -17.43 -12.27
C LEU A 56 -4.86 -16.15 -13.01
N ASP A 57 -3.94 -15.50 -13.68
CA ASP A 57 -4.22 -14.27 -14.42
C ASP A 57 -5.14 -14.51 -15.62
N ASP A 58 -5.11 -15.74 -16.18
CA ASP A 58 -5.98 -16.15 -17.28
C ASP A 58 -7.39 -16.51 -16.79
N VAL A 59 -7.50 -16.99 -15.54
CA VAL A 59 -8.78 -17.39 -14.94
C VAL A 59 -9.54 -16.22 -14.34
N ILE A 60 -8.81 -15.24 -13.76
CA ILE A 60 -9.45 -14.06 -13.16
C ILE A 60 -9.96 -13.13 -14.26
N PRO A 61 -11.28 -12.90 -14.41
CA PRO A 61 -11.79 -12.00 -15.44
C PRO A 61 -11.54 -10.54 -15.09
N PHE A 62 -11.51 -9.67 -16.12
CA PHE A 62 -11.62 -8.24 -15.90
C PHE A 62 -13.01 -7.89 -15.34
N CYS A 63 -13.05 -7.02 -14.33
CA CYS A 63 -14.30 -6.53 -13.74
C CYS A 63 -14.13 -5.08 -13.29
N GLU A 64 -14.78 -4.14 -14.00
CA GLU A 64 -14.68 -2.69 -13.74
C GLU A 64 -15.19 -2.26 -12.36
N TRP A 65 -16.10 -3.03 -11.75
CA TRP A 65 -16.62 -2.73 -10.41
C TRP A 65 -15.55 -2.77 -9.31
N PHE A 66 -14.51 -3.52 -9.54
CA PHE A 66 -13.37 -3.56 -8.63
C PHE A 66 -12.51 -2.29 -8.65
N LEU A 67 -12.78 -1.34 -9.55
CA LEU A 67 -12.20 0.00 -9.47
C LEU A 67 -12.59 0.71 -8.16
N ILE A 68 -13.79 0.45 -7.63
CA ILE A 68 -14.27 1.08 -6.39
C ILE A 68 -13.36 0.73 -5.20
N PRO A 69 -13.17 -0.56 -4.85
CA PRO A 69 -12.24 -0.90 -3.76
C PRO A 69 -10.79 -0.53 -4.10
N TYR A 70 -10.36 -0.54 -5.37
CA TYR A 70 -9.03 -0.11 -5.76
C TYR A 70 -8.77 1.35 -5.40
N VAL A 71 -9.67 2.25 -5.77
CA VAL A 71 -9.55 3.69 -5.45
C VAL A 71 -9.75 3.94 -3.95
N PHE A 72 -10.60 3.14 -3.28
CA PHE A 72 -10.79 3.23 -1.83
C PHE A 72 -9.48 3.00 -1.04
N TRP A 73 -8.51 2.31 -1.62
CA TRP A 73 -7.18 2.13 -1.04
C TRP A 73 -6.51 3.46 -0.60
N TYR A 74 -6.59 4.50 -1.43
CA TYR A 74 -6.05 5.83 -1.09
C TYR A 74 -6.73 6.40 0.16
N VAL A 75 -8.05 6.28 0.23
CA VAL A 75 -8.84 6.73 1.39
C VAL A 75 -8.45 5.94 2.63
N LEU A 76 -8.28 4.63 2.50
CA LEU A 76 -7.94 3.74 3.62
C LEU A 76 -6.55 4.05 4.19
N ILE A 77 -5.55 4.30 3.35
CA ILE A 77 -4.20 4.68 3.80
C ILE A 77 -4.23 6.00 4.54
N VAL A 78 -4.77 7.04 3.89
CA VAL A 78 -4.78 8.40 4.45
C VAL A 78 -5.57 8.44 5.76
N SER A 79 -6.75 7.80 5.79
CA SER A 79 -7.58 7.76 6.99
C SER A 79 -6.94 6.96 8.12
N SER A 80 -6.27 5.83 7.82
CA SER A 80 -5.58 5.01 8.83
C SER A 80 -4.38 5.74 9.42
N LEU A 81 -3.53 6.32 8.58
CA LEU A 81 -2.38 7.13 9.04
C LEU A 81 -2.84 8.33 9.85
N GLY A 82 -3.86 9.07 9.36
CA GLY A 82 -4.42 10.22 10.05
C GLY A 82 -5.06 9.85 11.39
N TYR A 83 -5.83 8.77 11.43
CA TYR A 83 -6.44 8.29 12.67
C TYR A 83 -5.39 7.92 13.72
N PHE A 84 -4.38 7.13 13.34
CA PHE A 84 -3.33 6.74 14.28
C PHE A 84 -2.43 7.90 14.66
N LEU A 85 -2.12 8.82 13.74
CA LEU A 85 -1.39 10.04 14.04
C LEU A 85 -2.08 10.85 15.15
N LEU A 86 -3.39 10.99 15.08
CA LEU A 86 -4.16 11.80 16.04
C LEU A 86 -4.43 11.06 17.36
N TYR A 87 -4.72 9.74 17.31
CA TYR A 87 -5.30 9.02 18.44
C TYR A 87 -4.43 7.90 19.02
N ASN A 88 -3.39 7.45 18.29
CA ASN A 88 -2.44 6.44 18.77
C ASN A 88 -1.10 6.53 18.03
N VAL A 89 -0.19 7.33 18.55
CA VAL A 89 1.14 7.58 17.93
C VAL A 89 1.97 6.31 17.80
N ASP A 90 1.83 5.35 18.70
CA ASP A 90 2.60 4.10 18.60
C ASP A 90 2.10 3.23 17.43
N SER A 91 0.78 3.15 17.21
CA SER A 91 0.21 2.48 16.05
C SER A 91 0.55 3.24 14.75
N PHE A 92 0.60 4.58 14.78
CA PHE A 92 1.11 5.38 13.66
C PHE A 92 2.57 5.03 13.32
N LYS A 93 3.45 5.01 14.31
CA LYS A 93 4.88 4.65 14.11
C LYS A 93 5.00 3.25 13.51
N ARG A 94 4.23 2.27 14.02
CA ARG A 94 4.22 0.89 13.52
C ARG A 94 3.79 0.83 12.06
N LEU A 95 2.65 1.46 11.71
CA LEU A 95 2.14 1.46 10.35
C LEU A 95 3.12 2.16 9.40
N GLN A 96 3.60 3.34 9.77
CA GLN A 96 4.51 4.10 8.92
C GLN A 96 5.87 3.39 8.75
N THR A 97 6.40 2.75 9.79
CA THR A 97 7.62 1.94 9.68
C THR A 97 7.40 0.71 8.79
N TYR A 98 6.24 0.05 8.93
CA TYR A 98 5.88 -1.07 8.06
C TYR A 98 5.85 -0.63 6.58
N ILE A 99 5.21 0.50 6.29
CA ILE A 99 5.15 1.09 4.95
C ILE A 99 6.57 1.38 4.42
N ILE A 100 7.44 2.02 5.21
CA ILE A 100 8.81 2.33 4.80
C ILE A 100 9.60 1.05 4.47
N ILE A 101 9.48 0.01 5.29
CA ILE A 101 10.18 -1.26 5.04
C ILE A 101 9.69 -1.88 3.73
N THR A 102 8.38 -1.94 3.53
CA THR A 102 7.81 -2.49 2.29
C THR A 102 8.17 -1.66 1.06
N GLN A 103 8.23 -0.33 1.18
CA GLN A 103 8.74 0.57 0.13
C GLN A 103 10.18 0.25 -0.24
N ILE A 104 11.07 0.16 0.75
CA ILE A 104 12.49 -0.15 0.51
C ILE A 104 12.64 -1.48 -0.20
N LEU A 105 11.97 -2.53 0.27
CA LEU A 105 12.05 -3.86 -0.32
C LEU A 105 11.48 -3.89 -1.75
N ALA A 106 10.31 -3.29 -1.97
CA ALA A 106 9.69 -3.25 -3.30
C ALA A 106 10.53 -2.44 -4.28
N MET A 107 10.97 -1.23 -3.89
CA MET A 107 11.82 -0.39 -4.74
C MET A 107 13.15 -1.08 -5.07
N THR A 108 13.72 -1.86 -4.14
CA THR A 108 14.89 -2.69 -4.41
C THR A 108 14.59 -3.71 -5.52
N CYS A 109 13.43 -4.38 -5.46
CA CYS A 109 13.01 -5.30 -6.52
C CYS A 109 12.82 -4.57 -7.86
N TYR A 110 12.12 -3.44 -7.86
CA TYR A 110 11.83 -2.66 -9.09
C TYR A 110 13.11 -2.16 -9.79
N ILE A 111 14.16 -1.85 -9.02
CA ILE A 111 15.45 -1.39 -9.56
C ILE A 111 16.30 -2.58 -10.03
N LEU A 112 16.41 -3.64 -9.23
CA LEU A 112 17.30 -4.77 -9.52
C LEU A 112 16.71 -5.76 -10.51
N TYR A 113 15.39 -5.91 -10.52
CA TYR A 113 14.66 -6.81 -11.41
C TYR A 113 13.35 -6.14 -11.83
N PRO A 114 13.40 -5.15 -12.73
CA PRO A 114 12.21 -4.43 -13.17
C PRO A 114 11.21 -5.36 -13.85
N THR A 115 9.96 -5.22 -13.48
CA THR A 115 8.87 -6.11 -13.96
C THR A 115 7.76 -5.29 -14.58
N ARG A 116 7.04 -5.89 -15.53
CA ARG A 116 5.80 -5.35 -16.09
C ARG A 116 4.72 -6.41 -16.17
N GLN A 117 3.49 -5.97 -16.18
CA GLN A 117 2.34 -6.83 -16.50
C GLN A 117 1.70 -6.39 -17.84
N ASP A 118 1.30 -7.36 -18.65
CA ASP A 118 0.71 -7.14 -19.97
C ASP A 118 -0.74 -7.69 -19.99
N LEU A 119 -1.49 -7.51 -18.87
CA LEU A 119 -2.80 -8.12 -18.63
C LEU A 119 -3.97 -7.19 -18.96
N ARG A 120 -3.69 -5.90 -19.20
CA ARG A 120 -4.74 -4.90 -19.45
C ARG A 120 -5.48 -5.20 -20.73
N PRO A 121 -6.84 -5.24 -20.72
CA PRO A 121 -7.60 -5.43 -21.94
C PRO A 121 -7.37 -4.27 -22.92
N THR A 122 -7.23 -4.58 -24.20
CA THR A 122 -7.12 -3.59 -25.27
C THR A 122 -8.44 -2.92 -25.56
N GLU A 123 -9.55 -3.63 -25.32
CA GLU A 123 -10.92 -3.14 -25.50
C GLU A 123 -11.78 -3.60 -24.30
N PHE A 124 -12.70 -2.75 -23.86
CA PHE A 124 -13.63 -3.10 -22.82
C PHE A 124 -14.93 -3.63 -23.43
N VAL A 125 -15.48 -4.71 -22.84
CA VAL A 125 -16.77 -5.27 -23.27
C VAL A 125 -17.92 -4.29 -23.02
N ASN A 126 -17.84 -3.54 -21.91
CA ASN A 126 -18.83 -2.54 -21.54
C ASN A 126 -18.25 -1.14 -21.73
N ASP A 127 -18.99 -0.23 -22.38
CA ASP A 127 -18.68 1.19 -22.40
C ASP A 127 -19.56 1.90 -21.37
N ASN A 128 -19.00 2.09 -20.17
CA ASN A 128 -19.68 2.75 -19.07
C ASN A 128 -18.71 3.68 -18.31
N PHE A 129 -19.24 4.47 -17.37
CA PHE A 129 -18.45 5.40 -16.59
C PHE A 129 -17.25 4.74 -15.86
N LEU A 130 -17.41 3.53 -15.33
CA LEU A 130 -16.34 2.84 -14.61
C LEU A 130 -15.22 2.40 -15.56
N THR A 131 -15.53 1.89 -16.75
CA THR A 131 -14.52 1.53 -17.76
C THR A 131 -13.77 2.75 -18.27
N GLN A 132 -14.44 3.90 -18.43
CA GLN A 132 -13.76 5.18 -18.73
C GLN A 132 -12.80 5.60 -17.62
N CYS A 133 -13.22 5.46 -16.35
CA CYS A 133 -12.32 5.71 -15.22
C CYS A 133 -11.15 4.71 -15.17
N VAL A 134 -11.34 3.43 -15.53
CA VAL A 134 -10.24 2.46 -15.65
C VAL A 134 -9.29 2.86 -16.76
N SER A 135 -9.81 3.28 -17.93
CA SER A 135 -8.97 3.80 -19.02
C SER A 135 -8.09 4.96 -18.57
N PHE A 136 -8.69 5.91 -17.83
CA PHE A 136 -7.93 7.03 -17.25
C PHE A 136 -6.85 6.54 -16.27
N LEU A 137 -7.20 5.57 -15.41
CA LEU A 137 -6.24 4.96 -14.50
C LEU A 137 -5.06 4.33 -15.26
N TYR A 138 -5.33 3.58 -16.33
CA TYR A 138 -4.29 2.94 -17.15
C TYR A 138 -3.39 3.93 -17.89
N ALA A 139 -3.93 5.10 -18.25
CA ALA A 139 -3.15 6.17 -18.87
C ALA A 139 -2.25 6.91 -17.87
N PHE A 140 -2.66 6.95 -16.60
CA PHE A 140 -1.95 7.64 -15.54
C PHE A 140 -0.92 6.75 -14.82
N ASP A 141 -1.31 5.50 -14.54
CA ASP A 141 -0.49 4.52 -13.82
C ASP A 141 0.09 3.53 -14.82
N THR A 142 1.41 3.42 -14.88
CA THR A 142 2.09 2.54 -15.85
C THR A 142 1.85 1.06 -15.53
N ASN A 143 2.25 0.17 -16.43
CA ASN A 143 2.22 -1.27 -16.20
C ASN A 143 3.58 -1.83 -15.77
N THR A 144 4.53 -0.96 -15.38
CA THR A 144 5.89 -1.31 -14.95
C THR A 144 6.05 -1.16 -13.44
N GLY A 145 7.14 -1.71 -12.88
CA GLY A 145 7.41 -1.64 -11.44
C GLY A 145 6.29 -2.28 -10.60
N VAL A 146 5.79 -3.45 -11.01
CA VAL A 146 4.57 -4.05 -10.46
C VAL A 146 4.81 -5.11 -9.38
N CYS A 147 5.94 -5.83 -9.41
CA CYS A 147 6.22 -6.94 -8.49
C CYS A 147 7.35 -6.60 -7.51
N PRO A 148 7.09 -6.68 -6.19
CA PRO A 148 5.85 -7.02 -5.48
C PRO A 148 4.85 -5.87 -5.40
N SER A 149 3.54 -6.19 -5.32
CA SER A 149 2.48 -5.17 -5.24
C SER A 149 2.52 -4.36 -3.95
N LEU A 150 2.74 -3.04 -4.04
CA LEU A 150 2.65 -2.13 -2.90
C LEU A 150 1.20 -1.88 -2.46
N HIS A 151 0.21 -1.98 -3.35
CA HIS A 151 -1.20 -1.96 -2.99
C HIS A 151 -1.53 -3.07 -1.99
N VAL A 152 -1.07 -4.29 -2.26
CA VAL A 152 -1.24 -5.44 -1.36
C VAL A 152 -0.43 -5.23 -0.08
N ALA A 153 0.84 -4.83 -0.21
CA ALA A 153 1.72 -4.70 0.94
C ALA A 153 1.22 -3.68 1.98
N TYR A 154 0.81 -2.48 1.54
CA TYR A 154 0.29 -1.46 2.46
C TYR A 154 -1.04 -1.89 3.06
N SER A 155 -1.91 -2.51 2.26
CA SER A 155 -3.20 -3.01 2.72
C SER A 155 -3.04 -4.03 3.84
N LEU A 156 -2.13 -5.00 3.69
CA LEU A 156 -1.83 -5.98 4.73
C LEU A 156 -1.22 -5.34 5.99
N GLY A 157 -0.37 -4.32 5.82
CA GLY A 157 0.14 -3.52 6.95
C GLY A 157 -0.96 -2.79 7.71
N ILE A 158 -1.91 -2.19 7.00
CA ILE A 158 -3.07 -1.53 7.59
C ILE A 158 -3.91 -2.56 8.38
N ALA A 159 -4.24 -3.69 7.77
CA ALA A 159 -4.99 -4.76 8.47
C ALA A 159 -4.24 -5.27 9.71
N SER A 160 -2.92 -5.45 9.62
CA SER A 160 -2.08 -5.87 10.74
C SER A 160 -2.16 -4.90 11.93
N VAL A 161 -2.02 -3.59 11.68
CA VAL A 161 -2.07 -2.59 12.75
C VAL A 161 -3.47 -2.48 13.34
N TRP A 162 -4.52 -2.41 12.49
CA TRP A 162 -5.90 -2.29 12.96
C TRP A 162 -6.37 -3.51 13.77
N THR A 163 -6.00 -4.71 13.37
CA THR A 163 -6.38 -5.94 14.11
C THR A 163 -5.73 -6.02 15.49
N LYS A 164 -4.54 -5.40 15.64
CA LYS A 164 -3.80 -5.33 16.91
C LYS A 164 -4.19 -4.13 17.77
N GLU A 165 -4.91 -3.16 17.23
CA GLU A 165 -5.37 -1.97 17.95
C GLU A 165 -6.59 -2.29 18.82
N LYS A 166 -6.32 -2.66 20.07
CA LYS A 166 -7.38 -3.09 21.01
C LYS A 166 -8.34 -1.97 21.41
N SER A 167 -7.94 -0.70 21.28
CA SER A 167 -8.79 0.45 21.60
C SER A 167 -9.82 0.76 20.51
N ALA A 168 -9.66 0.19 19.30
CA ALA A 168 -10.61 0.33 18.20
C ALA A 168 -11.81 -0.61 18.39
N HIS A 169 -13.01 -0.10 18.06
CA HIS A 169 -14.23 -0.90 18.11
C HIS A 169 -14.11 -2.12 17.16
N PRO A 170 -14.58 -3.32 17.55
CA PRO A 170 -14.49 -4.53 16.72
C PRO A 170 -15.06 -4.37 15.31
N PHE A 171 -16.14 -3.61 15.16
CA PHE A 171 -16.74 -3.29 13.86
C PHE A 171 -15.72 -2.69 12.89
N TRP A 172 -14.97 -1.66 13.32
CA TRP A 172 -13.98 -1.00 12.46
C TRP A 172 -12.83 -1.93 12.11
N ARG A 173 -12.41 -2.80 13.04
CA ARG A 173 -11.38 -3.80 12.75
C ARG A 173 -11.87 -4.80 11.70
N GLY A 174 -13.10 -5.28 11.81
CA GLY A 174 -13.72 -6.17 10.81
C GLY A 174 -13.90 -5.48 9.47
N PHE A 175 -14.37 -4.23 9.46
CA PHE A 175 -14.52 -3.43 8.25
C PHE A 175 -13.20 -3.24 7.51
N VAL A 176 -12.11 -2.89 8.23
CA VAL A 176 -10.79 -2.70 7.62
C VAL A 176 -10.28 -4.02 7.01
N VAL A 177 -10.43 -5.15 7.70
CA VAL A 177 -10.03 -6.46 7.15
C VAL A 177 -10.81 -6.78 5.88
N PHE A 178 -12.12 -6.56 5.87
CA PHE A 178 -12.94 -6.75 4.68
C PHE A 178 -12.51 -5.82 3.54
N ALA A 179 -12.31 -4.53 3.83
CA ALA A 179 -11.86 -3.56 2.84
C ALA A 179 -10.48 -3.96 2.24
N VAL A 180 -9.56 -4.39 3.08
CA VAL A 180 -8.24 -4.88 2.64
C VAL A 180 -8.36 -6.10 1.73
N MET A 181 -9.23 -7.07 2.04
CA MET A 181 -9.48 -8.21 1.15
C MET A 181 -9.99 -7.74 -0.22
N MET A 182 -10.97 -6.82 -0.23
CA MET A 182 -11.52 -6.28 -1.47
C MET A 182 -10.49 -5.49 -2.28
N ILE A 183 -9.63 -4.73 -1.62
CA ILE A 183 -8.53 -3.99 -2.26
C ILE A 183 -7.52 -4.97 -2.89
N CYS A 184 -7.09 -5.99 -2.14
CA CYS A 184 -6.16 -6.99 -2.66
C CYS A 184 -6.71 -7.72 -3.88
N LEU A 185 -7.99 -8.10 -3.87
CA LEU A 185 -8.64 -8.71 -5.03
C LEU A 185 -8.73 -7.71 -6.20
N SER A 186 -9.04 -6.45 -5.91
CA SER A 186 -9.25 -5.45 -6.96
C SER A 186 -8.04 -5.26 -7.86
N THR A 187 -6.82 -5.40 -7.33
CA THR A 187 -5.60 -5.24 -8.12
C THR A 187 -5.53 -6.23 -9.28
N MET A 188 -6.03 -7.45 -9.09
CA MET A 188 -6.07 -8.50 -10.11
C MET A 188 -7.30 -8.38 -11.04
N PHE A 189 -8.48 -8.04 -10.48
CA PHE A 189 -9.71 -7.93 -11.27
C PHE A 189 -9.72 -6.71 -12.21
N ILE A 190 -9.07 -5.60 -11.84
CA ILE A 190 -8.88 -4.48 -12.78
C ILE A 190 -7.57 -4.60 -13.57
N LYS A 191 -6.89 -5.76 -13.55
CA LYS A 191 -5.67 -6.02 -14.34
C LYS A 191 -4.55 -5.00 -14.14
N GLN A 192 -4.42 -4.44 -12.93
CA GLN A 192 -3.29 -3.58 -12.57
C GLN A 192 -2.10 -4.40 -12.07
N HIS A 193 -2.35 -5.57 -11.48
CA HIS A 193 -1.32 -6.48 -11.01
C HIS A 193 -1.61 -7.92 -11.44
N SER A 194 -0.55 -8.66 -11.68
CA SER A 194 -0.59 -10.12 -11.77
C SER A 194 -0.79 -10.75 -10.38
N ALA A 195 -1.31 -11.95 -10.33
CA ALA A 195 -1.34 -12.74 -9.11
C ALA A 195 0.09 -13.04 -8.58
N VAL A 196 1.12 -13.04 -9.44
CA VAL A 196 2.53 -13.10 -9.03
C VAL A 196 2.86 -11.94 -8.09
N ASP A 197 2.44 -10.72 -8.42
CA ASP A 197 2.73 -9.51 -7.64
C ASP A 197 2.09 -9.57 -6.25
N PHE A 198 0.87 -10.13 -6.20
CA PHE A 198 0.17 -10.38 -4.94
C PHE A 198 0.93 -11.36 -4.05
N PHE A 199 1.32 -12.51 -4.59
CA PHE A 199 2.04 -13.52 -3.81
C PHE A 199 3.44 -13.04 -3.42
N ALA A 200 4.14 -12.30 -4.27
CA ALA A 200 5.44 -11.72 -3.98
C ALA A 200 5.38 -10.65 -2.87
N ALA A 201 4.23 -10.00 -2.67
CA ALA A 201 4.05 -9.07 -1.57
C ALA A 201 4.02 -9.77 -0.20
N ILE A 202 3.61 -11.05 -0.12
CA ILE A 202 3.49 -11.77 1.16
C ILE A 202 4.83 -11.86 1.92
N PRO A 203 5.93 -12.36 1.34
CA PRO A 203 7.21 -12.39 2.06
C PRO A 203 7.70 -11.00 2.45
N VAL A 204 7.49 -9.98 1.63
CA VAL A 204 7.80 -8.58 1.96
C VAL A 204 7.03 -8.13 3.20
N CYS A 205 5.76 -8.47 3.27
CA CYS A 205 4.88 -8.19 4.42
C CYS A 205 5.35 -8.92 5.69
N LEU A 206 5.73 -10.19 5.57
CA LEU A 206 6.22 -10.98 6.72
C LEU A 206 7.51 -10.40 7.29
N ILE A 207 8.44 -9.94 6.43
CA ILE A 207 9.66 -9.26 6.86
C ILE A 207 9.30 -7.97 7.61
N ALA A 208 8.46 -7.12 7.03
CA ALA A 208 8.05 -5.86 7.66
C ALA A 208 7.34 -6.10 9.00
N GLU A 209 6.45 -7.09 9.06
CA GLU A 209 5.74 -7.51 10.27
C GLU A 209 6.69 -7.97 11.37
N GLY A 210 7.66 -8.81 11.01
CA GLY A 210 8.68 -9.31 11.94
C GLY A 210 9.52 -8.19 12.54
N PHE A 211 9.89 -7.18 11.73
CA PHE A 211 10.61 -6.00 12.20
C PHE A 211 9.77 -5.12 13.15
N VAL A 212 8.57 -4.76 12.71
CA VAL A 212 7.70 -3.81 13.42
C VAL A 212 7.22 -4.37 14.76
N TYR A 213 6.98 -5.69 14.81
CA TYR A 213 6.48 -6.37 15.99
C TYR A 213 7.49 -7.31 16.65
N ARG A 214 8.79 -7.07 16.40
CA ARG A 214 9.89 -7.86 16.97
C ARG A 214 9.74 -8.08 18.47
N ASP A 215 9.45 -7.03 19.23
CA ASP A 215 9.30 -7.10 20.68
C ASP A 215 8.10 -7.97 21.11
N ARG A 216 7.07 -8.08 20.28
CA ARG A 216 5.89 -8.90 20.55
C ARG A 216 6.14 -10.39 20.29
N TYR A 217 6.91 -10.70 19.25
CA TYR A 217 7.11 -12.08 18.81
C TYR A 217 8.35 -12.73 19.40
N PHE A 218 9.39 -11.97 19.68
CA PHE A 218 10.71 -12.50 20.03
C PHE A 218 11.19 -12.15 21.45
N ARG A 219 10.51 -11.26 22.19
CA ARG A 219 10.78 -11.10 23.61
C ARG A 219 10.25 -12.32 24.35
N LYS A 220 11.19 -13.17 24.80
CA LYS A 220 10.90 -14.15 25.88
C LYS A 220 10.45 -13.36 27.12
N LYS A 221 9.30 -13.72 27.69
CA LYS A 221 8.87 -13.25 28.99
C LYS A 221 9.88 -13.67 30.06
#